data_9dc8db22eafd59bc0f537f858f75ff18
#
_entry.id   9dc8db22eafd59bc0f537f858f75ff18
#
_cell.length_a   1.000
_cell.length_b   1.000
_cell.length_c   1.000
_cell.angle_alpha   90.00
_cell.angle_beta   90.00
_cell.angle_gamma   90.00
#
_symmetry.space_group_name_H-M   'P 1'
#
loop_
_entity.id
_entity.type
_entity.pdbx_description
1 polymer ?
#
loop_
_entity_poly.entity_id
_entity_poly.type
_entity_poly.pdbx_seq_one_letter_code
_entity_poly.pdbx_strand_id
1 'polypeptide(L)'
;MSYYVYLYLDEDATPYYVGKGNNSRCTDCHGDIPIPPDNRITKILEGIEEKDALQKEAELITKFKRIEDGGTLMNKVVPTGKSRTRPGAYAANMNPKTLDDYRDLCKSKGLQYTKVIERFAEHFVKVEGNVDFLTNRESLTDRIEKLEKSVFGGV
;
A
#
# COMPACT_ATOMS: atom_id res chain seq x y z
N MET A 1 11.41 13.99 -7.29
CA MET A 1 11.10 13.04 -8.39
C MET A 1 10.14 13.72 -9.33
N SER A 2 10.35 13.58 -10.63
CA SER A 2 9.52 14.22 -11.67
C SER A 2 8.51 13.20 -12.17
N TYR A 3 7.25 13.62 -12.26
CA TYR A 3 6.15 12.79 -12.75
C TYR A 3 5.66 13.28 -14.10
N TYR A 4 4.88 12.43 -14.78
CA TYR A 4 4.20 12.76 -16.02
C TYR A 4 2.82 12.12 -16.07
N VAL A 5 1.95 12.64 -16.95
CA VAL A 5 0.65 12.06 -17.28
C VAL A 5 0.63 11.66 -18.75
N TYR A 6 0.13 10.47 -19.03
CA TYR A 6 0.13 9.89 -20.37
C TYR A 6 -1.21 9.26 -20.73
N LEU A 7 -1.43 9.14 -22.03
CA LEU A 7 -2.57 8.44 -22.63
C LEU A 7 -2.10 7.26 -23.45
N TYR A 8 -2.87 6.18 -23.42
CA TYR A 8 -2.84 5.15 -24.43
C TYR A 8 -3.94 5.42 -25.46
N LEU A 9 -3.57 5.41 -26.71
CA LEU A 9 -4.48 5.65 -27.82
C LEU A 9 -4.69 4.37 -28.62
N ASP A 10 -5.91 4.15 -29.08
CA ASP A 10 -6.22 3.10 -30.05
C ASP A 10 -5.81 3.50 -31.48
N GLU A 11 -6.24 2.72 -32.48
CA GLU A 11 -5.90 2.96 -33.89
C GLU A 11 -6.52 4.24 -34.44
N ASP A 12 -7.65 4.65 -33.90
CA ASP A 12 -8.39 5.87 -34.28
C ASP A 12 -7.96 7.09 -33.44
N ALA A 13 -6.84 6.98 -32.72
CA ALA A 13 -6.33 8.00 -31.79
C ALA A 13 -7.32 8.35 -30.64
N THR A 14 -8.24 7.45 -30.32
CA THR A 14 -9.16 7.60 -29.19
C THR A 14 -8.47 7.11 -27.91
N PRO A 15 -8.47 7.90 -26.81
CA PRO A 15 -7.91 7.47 -25.56
C PRO A 15 -8.70 6.31 -24.95
N TYR A 16 -8.02 5.21 -24.63
CA TYR A 16 -8.60 4.08 -23.90
C TYR A 16 -8.01 3.88 -22.51
N TYR A 17 -6.92 4.59 -22.17
CA TYR A 17 -6.33 4.59 -20.84
C TYR A 17 -5.62 5.89 -20.53
N VAL A 18 -5.74 6.34 -19.30
CA VAL A 18 -5.01 7.48 -18.72
C VAL A 18 -4.19 7.00 -17.55
N GLY A 19 -2.93 7.40 -17.48
CA GLY A 19 -2.07 7.04 -16.35
C GLY A 19 -1.14 8.16 -15.94
N LYS A 20 -0.73 8.15 -14.67
CA LYS A 20 0.42 8.89 -14.19
C LYS A 20 1.62 7.97 -14.03
N GLY A 21 2.80 8.51 -14.18
CA GLY A 21 4.03 7.73 -14.00
C GLY A 21 5.26 8.58 -13.72
N ASN A 22 6.32 7.87 -13.41
CA ASN A 22 7.69 8.35 -13.40
C ASN A 22 8.56 7.31 -14.13
N ASN A 23 9.75 7.67 -14.56
CA ASN A 23 10.66 6.79 -15.31
C ASN A 23 9.95 6.05 -16.47
N SER A 24 10.03 4.73 -16.51
CA SER A 24 9.46 3.85 -17.57
C SER A 24 7.99 3.49 -17.37
N ARG A 25 7.31 4.04 -16.37
CA ARG A 25 5.95 3.61 -15.99
C ARG A 25 4.94 3.53 -17.15
N CYS A 26 5.05 4.38 -18.15
CA CYS A 26 4.15 4.36 -19.31
C CYS A 26 4.36 3.16 -20.25
N THR A 27 5.42 2.39 -20.08
CA THR A 27 5.70 1.16 -20.84
C THR A 27 5.63 -0.09 -19.96
N ASP A 28 5.35 0.07 -18.66
CA ASP A 28 5.20 -1.05 -17.73
C ASP A 28 3.79 -1.67 -17.81
N CYS A 29 3.69 -2.93 -17.44
CA CYS A 29 2.42 -3.65 -17.39
C CYS A 29 1.40 -3.01 -16.42
N HIS A 30 0.17 -2.87 -16.85
CA HIS A 30 -0.96 -2.31 -16.09
C HIS A 30 -2.07 -3.35 -15.85
N GLY A 31 -1.69 -4.58 -15.55
CA GLY A 31 -2.63 -5.69 -15.37
C GLY A 31 -3.25 -6.12 -16.70
N ASP A 32 -4.57 -6.03 -16.79
CA ASP A 32 -5.32 -6.47 -17.98
C ASP A 32 -5.37 -5.42 -19.11
N ILE A 33 -4.75 -4.25 -18.91
CA ILE A 33 -4.77 -3.16 -19.89
C ILE A 33 -3.64 -3.38 -20.90
N PRO A 34 -3.94 -3.53 -22.19
CA PRO A 34 -2.93 -3.72 -23.21
C PRO A 34 -2.07 -2.47 -23.36
N ILE A 35 -0.76 -2.67 -23.49
CA ILE A 35 0.19 -1.58 -23.77
C ILE A 35 0.23 -1.39 -25.27
N PRO A 36 -0.04 -0.17 -25.80
CA PRO A 36 0.05 0.08 -27.22
C PRO A 36 1.50 0.22 -27.69
N PRO A 37 1.77 0.21 -28.98
CA PRO A 37 3.06 0.61 -29.53
C PRO A 37 3.44 2.03 -29.11
N ASP A 38 4.71 2.33 -29.02
CA ASP A 38 5.25 3.61 -28.51
C ASP A 38 4.67 4.84 -29.19
N ASN A 39 4.39 4.76 -30.49
CA ASN A 39 3.79 5.85 -31.27
C ASN A 39 2.33 6.15 -30.88
N ARG A 40 1.71 5.31 -30.07
CA ARG A 40 0.35 5.48 -29.51
C ARG A 40 0.36 5.76 -28.00
N ILE A 41 1.53 5.99 -27.43
CA ILE A 41 1.69 6.49 -26.06
C ILE A 41 1.97 7.99 -26.14
N THR A 42 1.07 8.79 -25.62
CA THR A 42 1.22 10.26 -25.65
C THR A 42 1.36 10.79 -24.22
N LYS A 43 2.50 11.40 -23.93
CA LYS A 43 2.68 12.14 -22.67
C LYS A 43 2.13 13.55 -22.84
N ILE A 44 1.18 13.91 -21.98
CA ILE A 44 0.46 15.19 -22.05
C ILE A 44 1.13 16.25 -21.20
N LEU A 45 1.67 15.83 -20.05
CA LEU A 45 2.28 16.71 -19.08
C LEU A 45 3.49 15.98 -18.46
N GLU A 46 4.64 16.65 -18.44
CA GLU A 46 5.89 16.08 -17.91
C GLU A 46 6.55 17.08 -16.95
N GLY A 47 7.43 16.60 -16.08
CA GLY A 47 8.22 17.48 -15.21
C GLY A 47 7.47 18.03 -13.99
N ILE A 48 6.36 17.42 -13.60
CA ILE A 48 5.46 17.91 -12.55
C ILE A 48 5.59 17.14 -11.23
N GLU A 49 5.03 17.69 -10.18
CA GLU A 49 4.90 17.02 -8.89
C GLU A 49 3.84 15.90 -8.93
N GLU A 50 3.97 14.93 -8.04
CA GLU A 50 3.03 13.79 -7.98
C GLU A 50 1.58 14.22 -7.77
N LYS A 51 1.37 15.24 -6.94
CA LYS A 51 0.04 15.79 -6.65
C LYS A 51 -0.63 16.33 -7.91
N ASP A 52 0.13 17.09 -8.71
CA ASP A 52 -0.38 17.70 -9.94
C ASP A 52 -0.64 16.62 -11.00
N ALA A 53 0.22 15.59 -11.06
CA ALA A 53 0.02 14.46 -11.94
C ALA A 53 -1.26 13.68 -11.59
N LEU A 54 -1.52 13.43 -10.29
CA LEU A 54 -2.75 12.78 -9.81
C LEU A 54 -4.00 13.60 -10.13
N GLN A 55 -3.93 14.92 -9.93
CA GLN A 55 -5.05 15.81 -10.25
C GLN A 55 -5.34 15.79 -11.75
N LYS A 56 -4.30 15.88 -12.57
CA LYS A 56 -4.43 15.86 -14.04
C LYS A 56 -4.96 14.53 -14.57
N GLU A 57 -4.49 13.41 -14.02
CA GLU A 57 -5.02 12.08 -14.31
C GLU A 57 -6.53 12.01 -14.01
N ALA A 58 -6.95 12.48 -12.82
CA ALA A 58 -8.37 12.50 -12.44
C ALA A 58 -9.23 13.37 -13.35
N GLU A 59 -8.74 14.56 -13.74
CA GLU A 59 -9.41 15.46 -14.69
C GLU A 59 -9.63 14.78 -16.05
N LEU A 60 -8.59 14.11 -16.57
CA LEU A 60 -8.66 13.43 -17.86
C LEU A 60 -9.59 12.23 -17.83
N ILE A 61 -9.56 11.43 -16.74
CA ILE A 61 -10.48 10.30 -16.56
C ILE A 61 -11.92 10.80 -16.48
N THR A 62 -12.17 11.91 -15.79
CA THR A 62 -13.50 12.53 -15.72
C THR A 62 -13.96 13.04 -17.09
N LYS A 63 -13.04 13.64 -17.87
CA LYS A 63 -13.33 14.19 -19.20
C LYS A 63 -13.68 13.10 -20.22
N PHE A 64 -12.87 12.04 -20.32
CA PHE A 64 -13.05 10.97 -21.30
C PHE A 64 -14.01 9.88 -20.81
N LYS A 65 -14.29 9.82 -19.53
CA LYS A 65 -15.12 8.84 -18.81
C LYS A 65 -14.63 7.40 -18.98
N ARG A 66 -14.86 6.60 -17.95
CA ARG A 66 -14.59 5.16 -17.99
C ARG A 66 -15.68 4.44 -18.78
N ILE A 67 -15.38 3.26 -19.28
CA ILE A 67 -16.37 2.40 -19.97
C ILE A 67 -17.59 2.18 -19.06
N GLU A 68 -17.40 1.96 -17.75
CA GLU A 68 -18.47 1.82 -16.76
C GLU A 68 -19.36 3.08 -16.65
N ASP A 69 -18.82 4.26 -16.99
CA ASP A 69 -19.50 5.56 -16.94
C ASP A 69 -19.96 6.02 -18.33
N GLY A 70 -19.95 5.14 -19.32
CA GLY A 70 -20.36 5.41 -20.70
C GLY A 70 -19.31 6.13 -21.55
N GLY A 71 -18.03 6.03 -21.20
CA GLY A 71 -16.89 6.55 -21.95
C GLY A 71 -16.04 5.47 -22.61
N THR A 72 -14.77 5.80 -22.91
CA THR A 72 -13.83 4.94 -23.64
C THR A 72 -12.72 4.36 -22.77
N LEU A 73 -12.51 4.88 -21.55
CA LEU A 73 -11.37 4.53 -20.74
C LEU A 73 -11.54 3.20 -19.98
N MET A 74 -10.54 2.35 -20.06
CA MET A 74 -10.41 1.08 -19.32
C MET A 74 -9.96 1.30 -17.87
N ASN A 75 -9.80 2.53 -17.40
CA ASN A 75 -9.44 2.85 -16.03
C ASN A 75 -10.46 2.28 -15.04
N LYS A 76 -9.99 1.47 -14.07
CA LYS A 76 -10.87 0.86 -13.04
C LYS A 76 -11.24 1.84 -11.92
N VAL A 77 -10.42 2.87 -11.70
CA VAL A 77 -10.59 3.83 -10.59
C VAL A 77 -10.28 5.25 -11.06
N VAL A 78 -11.06 6.22 -10.60
CA VAL A 78 -10.71 7.65 -10.72
C VAL A 78 -9.83 8.00 -9.52
N PRO A 79 -8.60 8.52 -9.72
CA PRO A 79 -7.78 8.99 -8.61
C PRO A 79 -8.49 10.13 -7.87
N THR A 80 -8.59 10.03 -6.56
CA THR A 80 -9.26 11.08 -5.74
C THR A 80 -8.33 12.25 -5.41
N GLY A 81 -7.13 12.30 -6.01
CA GLY A 81 -6.10 13.31 -5.68
C GLY A 81 -5.49 13.15 -4.29
N LYS A 82 -5.99 12.22 -3.52
CA LYS A 82 -5.42 11.86 -2.21
C LYS A 82 -4.44 10.70 -2.43
N SER A 83 -3.24 10.82 -1.88
CA SER A 83 -2.32 9.69 -1.75
C SER A 83 -3.12 8.45 -1.28
N ARG A 84 -2.86 7.29 -1.90
CA ARG A 84 -3.50 6.01 -1.52
C ARG A 84 -3.06 5.50 -0.15
N THR A 85 -2.83 6.37 0.80
CA THR A 85 -2.76 5.97 2.19
C THR A 85 -4.18 5.56 2.55
N ARG A 86 -4.45 4.26 2.46
CA ARG A 86 -5.69 3.71 3.04
C ARG A 86 -5.73 4.23 4.47
N PRO A 87 -6.86 4.79 4.95
CA PRO A 87 -6.99 5.10 6.35
C PRO A 87 -6.56 3.85 7.14
N GLY A 88 -5.58 3.98 8.04
CA GLY A 88 -5.00 2.86 8.76
C GLY A 88 -3.93 2.03 8.01
N ALA A 89 -3.41 2.46 6.84
CA ALA A 89 -2.24 1.83 6.25
C ALA A 89 -1.01 2.12 7.11
N TYR A 90 -0.50 1.08 7.78
CA TYR A 90 0.73 1.15 8.54
C TYR A 90 1.92 0.89 7.60
N ALA A 91 2.67 1.95 7.31
CA ALA A 91 3.96 1.85 6.63
C ALA A 91 5.06 1.76 7.69
N ALA A 92 5.32 0.55 8.17
CA ALA A 92 6.45 0.33 9.06
C ALA A 92 7.74 0.32 8.25
N ASN A 93 8.68 1.14 8.65
CA ASN A 93 10.06 1.08 8.16
C ASN A 93 10.78 -0.07 8.88
N MET A 94 10.35 -1.29 8.62
CA MET A 94 10.83 -2.50 9.25
C MET A 94 11.96 -3.09 8.40
N ASN A 95 12.96 -3.68 9.06
CA ASN A 95 13.99 -4.43 8.33
C ASN A 95 13.33 -5.52 7.46
N PRO A 96 13.65 -5.63 6.16
CA PRO A 96 13.00 -6.57 5.25
C PRO A 96 13.03 -8.01 5.75
N LYS A 97 14.19 -8.47 6.26
CA LYS A 97 14.33 -9.82 6.81
C LYS A 97 13.39 -10.06 7.99
N THR A 98 13.34 -9.10 8.92
CA THR A 98 12.44 -9.19 10.09
C THR A 98 10.97 -9.22 9.65
N LEU A 99 10.61 -8.47 8.61
CA LEU A 99 9.25 -8.47 8.08
C LEU A 99 8.90 -9.81 7.44
N ASP A 100 9.81 -10.41 6.70
CA ASP A 100 9.60 -11.70 6.06
C ASP A 100 9.51 -12.83 7.10
N ASP A 101 10.43 -12.88 8.05
CA ASP A 101 10.40 -13.82 9.19
C ASP A 101 9.07 -13.71 9.97
N TYR A 102 8.60 -12.47 10.18
CA TYR A 102 7.32 -12.20 10.85
C TYR A 102 6.11 -12.71 10.04
N ARG A 103 6.10 -12.47 8.73
CA ARG A 103 5.04 -12.96 7.84
C ARG A 103 4.99 -14.48 7.79
N ASP A 104 6.15 -15.13 7.69
CA ASP A 104 6.24 -16.57 7.65
C ASP A 104 5.79 -17.20 8.97
N LEU A 105 6.17 -16.61 10.10
CA LEU A 105 5.68 -17.04 11.41
C LEU A 105 4.17 -16.90 11.52
N CYS A 106 3.60 -15.76 11.13
CA CYS A 106 2.15 -15.57 11.13
C CYS A 106 1.45 -16.61 10.25
N LYS A 107 1.97 -16.85 9.05
CA LYS A 107 1.45 -17.84 8.11
C LYS A 107 1.48 -19.25 8.70
N SER A 108 2.59 -19.65 9.33
CA SER A 108 2.72 -20.97 9.98
C SER A 108 1.72 -21.19 11.12
N LYS A 109 1.26 -20.10 11.75
CA LYS A 109 0.26 -20.11 12.83
C LYS A 109 -1.18 -19.87 12.33
N GLY A 110 -1.40 -19.77 11.00
CA GLY A 110 -2.71 -19.45 10.45
C GLY A 110 -3.22 -18.05 10.76
N LEU A 111 -2.32 -17.12 11.08
CA LEU A 111 -2.65 -15.76 11.47
C LEU A 111 -2.45 -14.78 10.29
N GLN A 112 -3.33 -13.78 10.19
CA GLN A 112 -3.11 -12.66 9.30
C GLN A 112 -2.15 -11.65 9.97
N TYR A 113 -0.98 -11.42 9.39
CA TYR A 113 0.07 -10.57 9.97
C TYR A 113 -0.40 -9.14 10.28
N THR A 114 -1.30 -8.57 9.44
CA THR A 114 -1.89 -7.26 9.67
C THR A 114 -2.80 -7.22 10.91
N LYS A 115 -3.56 -8.30 11.16
CA LYS A 115 -4.40 -8.43 12.34
C LYS A 115 -3.60 -8.60 13.63
N VAL A 116 -2.43 -9.21 13.55
CA VAL A 116 -1.53 -9.32 14.70
C VAL A 116 -0.99 -7.93 15.07
N ILE A 117 -0.58 -7.12 14.08
CA ILE A 117 -0.13 -5.73 14.33
C ILE A 117 -1.27 -4.89 14.92
N GLU A 118 -2.48 -5.00 14.38
CA GLU A 118 -3.66 -4.28 14.86
C GLU A 118 -3.93 -4.59 16.35
N ARG A 119 -3.98 -5.88 16.70
CA ARG A 119 -4.16 -6.31 18.10
C ARG A 119 -3.04 -5.86 19.02
N PHE A 120 -1.80 -5.85 18.52
CA PHE A 120 -0.67 -5.32 19.29
C PHE A 120 -0.85 -3.84 19.57
N ALA A 121 -1.22 -3.05 18.56
CA ALA A 121 -1.48 -1.62 18.69
C ALA A 121 -2.65 -1.33 19.67
N GLU A 122 -3.74 -2.08 19.56
CA GLU A 122 -4.88 -1.99 20.49
C GLU A 122 -4.45 -2.29 21.94
N HIS A 123 -3.67 -3.35 22.14
CA HIS A 123 -3.16 -3.70 23.46
C HIS A 123 -2.24 -2.60 24.00
N PHE A 124 -1.32 -2.08 23.17
CA PHE A 124 -0.39 -1.02 23.55
C PHE A 124 -1.11 0.25 24.00
N VAL A 125 -2.16 0.64 23.28
CA VAL A 125 -3.03 1.78 23.67
C VAL A 125 -3.74 1.49 25.00
N LYS A 126 -4.28 0.27 25.16
CA LYS A 126 -5.00 -0.14 26.36
C LYS A 126 -4.13 -0.10 27.63
N VAL A 127 -2.84 -0.41 27.49
CA VAL A 127 -1.85 -0.37 28.59
C VAL A 127 -1.13 0.98 28.66
N GLU A 128 -1.69 2.03 28.05
CA GLU A 128 -1.19 3.41 28.10
C GLU A 128 0.28 3.54 27.65
N GLY A 129 0.69 2.71 26.66
CA GLY A 129 2.05 2.71 26.15
C GLY A 129 3.08 2.04 27.06
N ASN A 130 2.65 1.30 28.05
CA ASN A 130 3.57 0.53 28.90
C ASN A 130 4.29 -0.54 28.04
N VAL A 131 5.60 -0.38 27.90
CA VAL A 131 6.48 -1.24 27.11
C VAL A 131 7.39 -2.13 28.00
N ASP A 132 7.10 -2.24 29.28
CA ASP A 132 7.93 -3.02 30.22
C ASP A 132 8.13 -4.45 29.71
N PHE A 133 7.14 -5.01 29.03
CA PHE A 133 7.26 -6.32 28.39
C PHE A 133 8.27 -6.37 27.21
N LEU A 134 8.57 -5.22 26.57
CA LEU A 134 9.56 -5.13 25.49
C LEU A 134 10.97 -4.82 26.02
N THR A 135 11.06 -4.11 27.14
CA THR A 135 12.31 -3.67 27.74
C THR A 135 12.82 -4.64 28.79
N ASN A 136 11.92 -5.40 29.39
CA ASN A 136 12.26 -6.38 30.41
C ASN A 136 12.92 -7.60 29.76
N ARG A 137 14.23 -7.71 29.87
CA ARG A 137 15.04 -8.86 29.41
C ARG A 137 14.82 -10.12 30.25
N GLU A 138 13.82 -10.14 31.13
CA GLU A 138 13.46 -11.37 31.83
C GLU A 138 13.04 -12.41 30.81
N SER A 139 13.75 -13.50 30.81
CA SER A 139 13.42 -14.63 29.94
C SER A 139 12.04 -15.16 30.30
N LEU A 140 11.37 -15.79 29.33
CA LEU A 140 10.10 -16.49 29.60
C LEU A 140 10.24 -17.46 30.78
N THR A 141 11.41 -18.04 30.96
CA THR A 141 11.79 -18.92 32.08
C THR A 141 11.72 -18.19 33.42
N ASP A 142 12.30 -16.98 33.52
CA ASP A 142 12.27 -16.18 34.76
C ASP A 142 10.83 -15.78 35.14
N ARG A 143 9.99 -15.51 34.14
CA ARG A 143 8.58 -15.19 34.37
C ARG A 143 7.76 -16.40 34.80
N ILE A 144 8.05 -17.58 34.27
CA ILE A 144 7.41 -18.83 34.67
C ILE A 144 7.84 -19.15 36.12
N GLU A 145 9.11 -19.06 36.47
CA GLU A 145 9.57 -19.25 37.83
C GLU A 145 8.92 -18.29 38.84
N LYS A 146 8.75 -17.02 38.46
CA LYS A 146 8.04 -16.05 39.31
C LYS A 146 6.58 -16.44 39.51
N LEU A 147 5.91 -16.88 38.45
CA LEU A 147 4.52 -17.34 38.51
C LEU A 147 4.39 -18.62 39.36
N GLU A 148 5.29 -19.57 39.18
CA GLU A 148 5.31 -20.80 39.98
C GLU A 148 5.54 -20.50 41.46
N LYS A 149 6.46 -19.60 41.79
CA LYS A 149 6.67 -19.16 43.19
C LYS A 149 5.46 -18.42 43.75
N SER A 150 4.73 -17.65 42.95
CA SER A 150 3.55 -16.95 43.44
C SER A 150 2.34 -17.88 43.63
N VAL A 151 2.23 -18.95 42.86
CA VAL A 151 1.10 -19.89 42.89
C VAL A 151 1.36 -21.03 43.85
N PHE A 152 2.60 -21.53 43.99
CA PHE A 152 2.93 -22.71 44.77
C PHE A 152 3.87 -22.42 45.97
N GLY A 153 4.36 -21.18 46.10
CA GLY A 153 5.27 -20.78 47.17
C GLY A 153 4.63 -20.37 48.51
N GLY A 154 3.36 -20.65 48.69
CA GLY A 154 2.58 -20.34 49.89
C GLY A 154 2.29 -21.57 50.75
N VAL A 155 3.35 -22.37 51.08
CA VAL A 155 3.29 -23.37 52.18
C VAL A 155 4.51 -23.20 53.06
#